data_e1259033a15043e99e1f1b356844fa2a
#
_entry.id   e1259033a15043e99e1f1b356844fa2a
#
_cell.length_a   1.000
_cell.length_b   1.000
_cell.length_c   1.000
_cell.angle_alpha   90.00
_cell.angle_beta   90.00
_cell.angle_gamma   90.00
#
_symmetry.space_group_name_H-M   'P 1'
#
loop_
_entity.id
_entity.type
_entity.pdbx_description
1 polymer ?
#
loop_
_entity_poly.entity_id
_entity_poly.type
_entity_poly.pdbx_seq_one_letter_code
_entity_poly.pdbx_strand_id
1 'polypeptide(L)'
;MIVVSGANGHLGRGVVEALTTRVPPSKIAAAVRDPARAEALAARGVAVRAADFADPASLLAAFSGAEQVLIVSVDRLGEEGRRLHRAAIDAARAAGAGRVLYTSHMGTHAASPFSDHFAAEAVLAGGGPFTALRHGFYAESALHLIGRGFDLGEIRAPEDGPVSWTARADLAEADAAILAGEGRFDGVSPPLTAPEAFTMADLAAIASEITGREVRRVVETDDAWREGAVARGVPAPMADALLAMYRAARRGDFAATDPALGKLLGRRPRTMRDVLAGLPGPAKP
;
A
#
# COMPACT_ATOMS: atom_id res chain seq x y z
N MET A 1 1.49 -7.26 -23.07
CA MET A 1 1.30 -8.00 -21.80
C MET A 1 1.46 -7.04 -20.61
N ILE A 2 0.61 -7.16 -19.59
CA ILE A 2 0.72 -6.43 -18.32
C ILE A 2 1.37 -7.36 -17.30
N VAL A 3 2.47 -6.93 -16.68
CA VAL A 3 3.15 -7.70 -15.63
C VAL A 3 2.95 -6.99 -14.30
N VAL A 4 2.48 -7.70 -13.27
CA VAL A 4 2.29 -7.19 -11.91
C VAL A 4 3.29 -7.90 -10.98
N SER A 5 4.22 -7.15 -10.39
CA SER A 5 5.16 -7.70 -9.40
C SER A 5 4.50 -7.80 -8.01
N GLY A 6 5.10 -8.61 -7.13
CA GLY A 6 4.56 -8.78 -5.78
C GLY A 6 3.15 -9.39 -5.71
N ALA A 7 2.74 -10.13 -6.75
CA ALA A 7 1.38 -10.64 -6.89
C ALA A 7 0.98 -11.73 -5.86
N ASN A 8 1.88 -12.19 -5.01
CA ASN A 8 1.56 -12.99 -3.82
C ASN A 8 1.15 -12.15 -2.60
N GLY A 9 1.43 -10.84 -2.62
CA GLY A 9 1.03 -9.89 -1.59
C GLY A 9 -0.43 -9.46 -1.74
N HIS A 10 -1.00 -8.85 -0.71
CA HIS A 10 -2.40 -8.43 -0.70
C HIS A 10 -2.76 -7.46 -1.82
N LEU A 11 -1.95 -6.40 -2.03
CA LEU A 11 -2.21 -5.43 -3.08
C LEU A 11 -2.01 -6.03 -4.47
N GLY A 12 -0.85 -6.62 -4.75
CA GLY A 12 -0.54 -7.17 -6.07
C GLY A 12 -1.51 -8.27 -6.50
N ARG A 13 -1.92 -9.15 -5.58
CA ARG A 13 -2.97 -10.14 -5.83
C ARG A 13 -4.29 -9.49 -6.20
N GLY A 14 -4.73 -8.51 -5.40
CA GLY A 14 -5.95 -7.76 -5.67
C GLY A 14 -5.93 -7.07 -7.04
N VAL A 15 -4.81 -6.49 -7.44
CA VAL A 15 -4.63 -5.88 -8.76
C VAL A 15 -4.78 -6.93 -9.86
N VAL A 16 -4.11 -8.09 -9.75
CA VAL A 16 -4.22 -9.16 -10.75
C VAL A 16 -5.66 -9.66 -10.84
N GLU A 17 -6.32 -9.90 -9.71
CA GLU A 17 -7.72 -10.35 -9.67
C GLU A 17 -8.67 -9.32 -10.32
N ALA A 18 -8.50 -8.04 -10.02
CA ALA A 18 -9.28 -6.97 -10.63
C ALA A 18 -8.98 -6.80 -12.13
N LEU A 19 -7.74 -7.03 -12.57
CA LEU A 19 -7.37 -7.02 -13.99
C LEU A 19 -8.08 -8.15 -14.77
N THR A 20 -8.25 -9.35 -14.18
CA THR A 20 -8.92 -10.47 -14.89
C THR A 20 -10.37 -10.19 -15.25
N THR A 21 -11.00 -9.17 -14.67
CA THR A 21 -12.35 -8.71 -15.03
C THR A 21 -12.35 -7.64 -16.13
N ARG A 22 -11.18 -7.09 -16.50
CA ARG A 22 -11.03 -5.99 -17.46
C ARG A 22 -10.30 -6.39 -18.73
N VAL A 23 -9.34 -7.29 -18.62
CA VAL A 23 -8.55 -7.75 -19.78
C VAL A 23 -8.44 -9.28 -19.77
N PRO A 24 -8.25 -9.93 -20.94
CA PRO A 24 -8.06 -11.38 -20.99
C PRO A 24 -6.92 -11.84 -20.07
N PRO A 25 -7.11 -12.89 -19.26
CA PRO A 25 -6.07 -13.39 -18.36
C PRO A 25 -4.75 -13.73 -19.05
N SER A 26 -4.81 -14.17 -20.33
CA SER A 26 -3.62 -14.45 -21.14
C SER A 26 -2.74 -13.21 -21.43
N LYS A 27 -3.27 -12.01 -21.20
CA LYS A 27 -2.50 -10.74 -21.30
C LYS A 27 -1.91 -10.29 -19.96
N ILE A 28 -2.09 -11.08 -18.89
CA ILE A 28 -1.61 -10.75 -17.55
C ILE A 28 -0.55 -11.75 -17.12
N ALA A 29 0.53 -11.24 -16.49
CA ALA A 29 1.52 -12.04 -15.81
C ALA A 29 1.68 -11.58 -14.36
N ALA A 30 1.62 -12.54 -13.43
CA ALA A 30 1.91 -12.37 -12.02
C ALA A 30 3.39 -12.69 -11.76
N ALA A 31 4.19 -11.68 -11.45
CA ALA A 31 5.59 -11.85 -11.09
C ALA A 31 5.70 -12.00 -9.57
N VAL A 32 6.19 -13.16 -9.11
CA VAL A 32 6.16 -13.58 -7.70
C VAL A 32 7.47 -14.23 -7.29
N ARG A 33 7.85 -14.06 -6.02
CA ARG A 33 9.04 -14.72 -5.48
C ARG A 33 8.88 -16.25 -5.35
N ASP A 34 7.66 -16.69 -5.03
CA ASP A 34 7.32 -18.11 -4.88
C ASP A 34 6.13 -18.45 -5.78
N PRO A 35 6.37 -19.05 -6.97
CA PRO A 35 5.31 -19.44 -7.91
C PRO A 35 4.28 -20.41 -7.34
N ALA A 36 4.65 -21.30 -6.42
CA ALA A 36 3.73 -22.27 -5.83
C ALA A 36 2.58 -21.57 -5.06
N ARG A 37 2.83 -20.39 -4.50
CA ARG A 37 1.80 -19.60 -3.81
C ARG A 37 0.87 -18.84 -4.76
N ALA A 38 1.07 -18.92 -6.06
CA ALA A 38 0.28 -18.25 -7.09
C ALA A 38 -0.61 -19.21 -7.91
N GLU A 39 -0.78 -20.47 -7.49
CA GLU A 39 -1.59 -21.47 -8.19
C GLU A 39 -3.02 -21.01 -8.48
N ALA A 40 -3.65 -20.30 -7.56
CA ALA A 40 -4.99 -19.75 -7.74
C ALA A 40 -5.06 -18.71 -8.88
N LEU A 41 -3.99 -17.97 -9.14
CA LEU A 41 -3.89 -17.05 -10.27
C LEU A 41 -3.64 -17.84 -11.57
N ALA A 42 -2.77 -18.83 -11.53
CA ALA A 42 -2.52 -19.72 -12.68
C ALA A 42 -3.80 -20.46 -13.12
N ALA A 43 -4.60 -20.95 -12.18
CA ALA A 43 -5.88 -21.60 -12.45
C ALA A 43 -6.91 -20.67 -13.16
N ARG A 44 -6.72 -19.35 -13.05
CA ARG A 44 -7.53 -18.34 -13.75
C ARG A 44 -6.96 -17.97 -15.14
N GLY A 45 -5.90 -18.66 -15.60
CA GLY A 45 -5.26 -18.41 -16.89
C GLY A 45 -4.23 -17.27 -16.89
N VAL A 46 -3.83 -16.77 -15.71
CA VAL A 46 -2.77 -15.76 -15.56
C VAL A 46 -1.41 -16.45 -15.67
N ALA A 47 -0.48 -15.89 -16.44
CA ALA A 47 0.90 -16.39 -16.47
C ALA A 47 1.57 -16.12 -15.13
N VAL A 48 2.27 -17.12 -14.58
CA VAL A 48 3.05 -16.96 -13.34
C VAL A 48 4.53 -16.99 -13.67
N ARG A 49 5.29 -15.99 -13.18
CA ARG A 49 6.72 -15.82 -13.44
C ARG A 49 7.48 -15.67 -12.13
N ALA A 50 8.61 -16.36 -11.98
CA ALA A 50 9.48 -16.17 -10.81
C ALA A 50 10.18 -14.80 -10.90
N ALA A 51 10.16 -14.04 -9.80
CA ALA A 51 10.77 -12.72 -9.70
C ALA A 51 11.15 -12.40 -8.26
N ASP A 52 12.42 -12.17 -8.00
CA ASP A 52 12.92 -11.69 -6.72
C ASP A 52 13.57 -10.31 -6.91
N PHE A 53 13.17 -9.33 -6.10
CA PHE A 53 13.75 -7.98 -6.15
C PHE A 53 15.24 -7.95 -5.78
N ALA A 54 15.74 -8.98 -5.09
CA ALA A 54 17.15 -9.16 -4.79
C ALA A 54 17.94 -9.81 -5.94
N ASP A 55 17.26 -10.36 -6.96
CA ASP A 55 17.85 -10.99 -8.13
C ASP A 55 17.46 -10.24 -9.43
N PRO A 56 18.29 -9.31 -9.90
CA PRO A 56 18.02 -8.55 -11.12
C PRO A 56 17.83 -9.42 -12.38
N ALA A 57 18.45 -10.59 -12.45
CA ALA A 57 18.30 -11.47 -13.59
C ALA A 57 16.90 -12.10 -13.63
N SER A 58 16.36 -12.50 -12.47
CA SER A 58 14.97 -12.98 -12.37
C SER A 58 13.96 -11.91 -12.73
N LEU A 59 14.20 -10.66 -12.31
CA LEU A 59 13.34 -9.52 -12.66
C LEU A 59 13.33 -9.26 -14.16
N LEU A 60 14.52 -9.23 -14.80
CA LEU A 60 14.63 -9.03 -16.25
C LEU A 60 13.86 -10.11 -17.01
N ALA A 61 14.03 -11.37 -16.63
CA ALA A 61 13.30 -12.50 -17.23
C ALA A 61 11.79 -12.38 -17.01
N ALA A 62 11.36 -12.04 -15.80
CA ALA A 62 9.95 -11.90 -15.45
C ALA A 62 9.25 -10.76 -16.20
N PHE A 63 9.96 -9.68 -16.50
CA PHE A 63 9.43 -8.49 -17.20
C PHE A 63 9.55 -8.56 -18.71
N SER A 64 10.22 -9.59 -19.26
CA SER A 64 10.39 -9.74 -20.71
C SER A 64 9.05 -9.77 -21.46
N GLY A 65 8.96 -8.99 -22.53
CA GLY A 65 7.77 -8.87 -23.38
C GLY A 65 6.60 -8.11 -22.73
N ALA A 66 6.85 -7.37 -21.64
CA ALA A 66 5.84 -6.53 -21.01
C ALA A 66 5.64 -5.22 -21.81
N GLU A 67 4.38 -4.87 -22.07
CA GLU A 67 3.98 -3.53 -22.49
C GLU A 67 3.94 -2.58 -21.29
N GLN A 68 3.44 -3.09 -20.17
CA GLN A 68 3.36 -2.37 -18.89
C GLN A 68 3.86 -3.27 -17.76
N VAL A 69 4.62 -2.70 -16.84
CA VAL A 69 5.04 -3.35 -15.59
C VAL A 69 4.53 -2.53 -14.43
N LEU A 70 3.71 -3.12 -13.55
CA LEU A 70 3.41 -2.55 -12.24
C LEU A 70 4.39 -3.12 -11.21
N ILE A 71 5.23 -2.26 -10.67
CA ILE A 71 6.11 -2.55 -9.56
C ILE A 71 5.35 -2.24 -8.26
N VAL A 72 4.89 -3.29 -7.57
CA VAL A 72 4.38 -3.16 -6.21
C VAL A 72 5.57 -3.01 -5.27
N SER A 73 5.63 -1.90 -4.57
CA SER A 73 6.74 -1.57 -3.66
C SER A 73 6.91 -2.62 -2.56
N VAL A 74 8.17 -2.82 -2.15
CA VAL A 74 8.48 -3.74 -1.04
C VAL A 74 8.26 -3.07 0.31
N ASP A 75 8.04 -3.88 1.35
CA ASP A 75 7.89 -3.45 2.74
C ASP A 75 9.25 -3.27 3.44
N ARG A 76 10.26 -2.75 2.73
CA ARG A 76 11.60 -2.45 3.20
C ARG A 76 11.84 -0.96 3.12
N LEU A 77 12.14 -0.35 4.25
CA LEU A 77 12.41 1.09 4.35
C LEU A 77 13.91 1.41 4.19
N GLY A 78 14.21 2.65 3.94
CA GLY A 78 15.57 3.16 3.90
C GLY A 78 16.40 2.69 2.70
N GLU A 79 17.67 2.41 2.91
CA GLU A 79 18.62 2.10 1.84
C GLU A 79 18.30 0.79 1.12
N GLU A 80 17.87 -0.23 1.86
CA GLU A 80 17.48 -1.51 1.26
C GLU A 80 16.25 -1.33 0.35
N GLY A 81 15.23 -0.62 0.80
CA GLY A 81 14.05 -0.31 0.00
C GLY A 81 14.43 0.45 -1.27
N ARG A 82 15.25 1.51 -1.15
CA ARG A 82 15.75 2.27 -2.31
C ARG A 82 16.47 1.40 -3.33
N ARG A 83 17.37 0.52 -2.87
CA ARG A 83 18.12 -0.41 -3.74
C ARG A 83 17.20 -1.37 -4.48
N LEU A 84 16.24 -1.98 -3.78
CA LEU A 84 15.31 -2.95 -4.36
C LEU A 84 14.35 -2.30 -5.37
N HIS A 85 13.79 -1.12 -5.04
CA HIS A 85 12.94 -0.37 -5.96
C HIS A 85 13.69 0.04 -7.23
N ARG A 86 14.93 0.55 -7.08
CA ARG A 86 15.77 0.89 -8.24
C ARG A 86 16.02 -0.33 -9.11
N ALA A 87 16.41 -1.47 -8.53
CA ALA A 87 16.68 -2.70 -9.28
C ALA A 87 15.46 -3.14 -10.12
N ALA A 88 14.25 -3.05 -9.55
CA ALA A 88 13.02 -3.41 -10.25
C ALA A 88 12.69 -2.43 -11.37
N ILE A 89 12.88 -1.12 -11.17
CA ILE A 89 12.66 -0.09 -12.19
C ILE A 89 13.66 -0.28 -13.35
N ASP A 90 14.92 -0.46 -13.04
CA ASP A 90 15.98 -0.65 -14.03
C ASP A 90 15.77 -1.95 -14.84
N ALA A 91 15.37 -3.05 -14.18
CA ALA A 91 15.03 -4.31 -14.84
C ALA A 91 13.82 -4.18 -15.77
N ALA A 92 12.77 -3.46 -15.36
CA ALA A 92 11.59 -3.23 -16.21
C ALA A 92 11.96 -2.45 -17.48
N ARG A 93 12.81 -1.43 -17.36
CA ARG A 93 13.35 -0.67 -18.51
C ARG A 93 14.22 -1.52 -19.40
N ALA A 94 15.16 -2.28 -18.81
CA ALA A 94 16.05 -3.17 -19.56
C ALA A 94 15.29 -4.25 -20.31
N ALA A 95 14.14 -4.71 -19.77
CA ALA A 95 13.24 -5.64 -20.45
C ALA A 95 12.44 -5.00 -21.61
N GLY A 96 12.55 -3.69 -21.81
CA GLY A 96 11.86 -2.97 -22.88
C GLY A 96 10.40 -2.64 -22.57
N ALA A 97 10.01 -2.56 -21.29
CA ALA A 97 8.66 -2.18 -20.91
C ALA A 97 8.29 -0.80 -21.49
N GLY A 98 7.16 -0.72 -22.18
CA GLY A 98 6.68 0.51 -22.80
C GLY A 98 6.26 1.55 -21.75
N ARG A 99 5.84 1.09 -20.53
CA ARG A 99 5.48 1.94 -19.39
C ARG A 99 5.79 1.23 -18.08
N VAL A 100 6.36 1.94 -17.11
CA VAL A 100 6.60 1.44 -15.77
C VAL A 100 5.66 2.16 -14.80
N LEU A 101 4.83 1.39 -14.09
CA LEU A 101 4.01 1.88 -12.98
C LEU A 101 4.64 1.45 -11.66
N TYR A 102 4.50 2.27 -10.64
CA TYR A 102 5.07 2.02 -9.32
C TYR A 102 4.08 2.44 -8.22
N THR A 103 3.85 1.59 -7.23
CA THR A 103 3.02 1.96 -6.08
C THR A 103 3.85 2.82 -5.12
N SER A 104 3.66 4.14 -5.23
CA SER A 104 4.26 5.15 -4.36
C SER A 104 3.36 5.44 -3.17
N HIS A 105 3.74 6.39 -2.31
CA HIS A 105 2.99 6.79 -1.13
C HIS A 105 2.64 8.28 -1.18
N MET A 106 1.42 8.65 -0.78
CA MET A 106 0.92 10.03 -0.87
C MET A 106 1.70 11.05 -0.03
N GLY A 107 2.24 10.66 1.12
CA GLY A 107 3.02 11.52 2.01
C GLY A 107 4.53 11.45 1.77
N THR A 108 4.97 11.06 0.55
CA THR A 108 6.40 10.91 0.28
C THR A 108 7.07 12.23 -0.06
N HIS A 109 8.21 12.49 0.60
CA HIS A 109 9.15 13.59 0.33
C HIS A 109 10.52 13.24 0.95
N ALA A 110 11.54 14.07 0.73
CA ALA A 110 12.92 13.75 1.15
C ALA A 110 13.09 13.49 2.66
N ALA A 111 12.30 14.15 3.51
CA ALA A 111 12.34 13.98 4.98
C ALA A 111 11.21 13.10 5.52
N SER A 112 10.45 12.43 4.65
CA SER A 112 9.36 11.51 5.02
C SER A 112 9.91 10.18 5.54
N PRO A 113 9.18 9.48 6.44
CA PRO A 113 9.43 8.07 6.71
C PRO A 113 9.43 7.20 5.45
N PHE A 114 8.75 7.66 4.39
CA PHE A 114 8.63 7.02 3.07
C PHE A 114 9.55 7.67 2.02
N SER A 115 10.72 8.17 2.41
CA SER A 115 11.71 8.81 1.51
C SER A 115 12.28 7.86 0.45
N ASP A 116 12.18 6.56 0.65
CA ASP A 116 12.52 5.53 -0.34
C ASP A 116 11.56 5.57 -1.55
N HIS A 117 10.26 5.84 -1.36
CA HIS A 117 9.32 6.09 -2.45
C HIS A 117 9.65 7.38 -3.20
N PHE A 118 10.03 8.45 -2.50
CA PHE A 118 10.48 9.69 -3.14
C PHE A 118 11.71 9.47 -4.02
N ALA A 119 12.66 8.66 -3.55
CA ALA A 119 13.82 8.27 -4.34
C ALA A 119 13.42 7.43 -5.57
N ALA A 120 12.46 6.51 -5.44
CA ALA A 120 11.95 5.72 -6.56
C ALA A 120 11.24 6.60 -7.61
N GLU A 121 10.44 7.58 -7.19
CA GLU A 121 9.84 8.58 -8.10
C GLU A 121 10.91 9.34 -8.91
N ALA A 122 12.01 9.74 -8.26
CA ALA A 122 13.13 10.40 -8.93
C ALA A 122 13.82 9.47 -9.95
N VAL A 123 13.98 8.19 -9.63
CA VAL A 123 14.51 7.19 -10.58
C VAL A 123 13.56 7.04 -11.78
N LEU A 124 12.27 6.94 -11.56
CA LEU A 124 11.25 6.85 -12.62
C LEU A 124 11.28 8.08 -13.54
N ALA A 125 11.37 9.27 -12.96
CA ALA A 125 11.44 10.52 -13.72
C ALA A 125 12.70 10.64 -14.59
N GLY A 126 13.75 9.88 -14.30
CA GLY A 126 15.01 9.83 -15.05
C GLY A 126 14.92 9.15 -16.42
N GLY A 127 13.77 8.56 -16.82
CA GLY A 127 13.66 8.00 -18.18
C GLY A 127 12.43 7.15 -18.45
N GLY A 128 11.92 7.28 -19.67
CA GLY A 128 10.79 6.52 -20.22
C GLY A 128 9.42 6.88 -19.64
N PRO A 129 8.33 6.40 -20.26
CA PRO A 129 6.98 6.60 -19.76
C PRO A 129 6.79 5.91 -18.41
N PHE A 130 6.23 6.63 -17.42
CA PHE A 130 6.00 6.08 -16.10
C PHE A 130 4.72 6.63 -15.46
N THR A 131 4.27 5.95 -14.39
CA THR A 131 3.29 6.47 -13.43
C THR A 131 3.69 6.06 -12.04
N ALA A 132 3.92 7.03 -11.17
CA ALA A 132 4.03 6.81 -9.73
C ALA A 132 2.63 6.99 -9.11
N LEU A 133 2.05 5.92 -8.62
CA LEU A 133 0.71 5.86 -8.03
C LEU A 133 0.82 6.21 -6.54
N ARG A 134 0.53 7.45 -6.16
CA ARG A 134 0.60 7.92 -4.76
C ARG A 134 -0.59 7.40 -3.96
N HIS A 135 -0.48 6.17 -3.50
CA HIS A 135 -1.49 5.52 -2.66
C HIS A 135 -1.64 6.20 -1.31
N GLY A 136 -2.88 6.31 -0.83
CA GLY A 136 -3.18 6.65 0.55
C GLY A 136 -2.66 5.58 1.53
N PHE A 137 -2.56 5.94 2.79
CA PHE A 137 -2.15 5.01 3.84
C PHE A 137 -3.18 3.88 3.95
N TYR A 138 -2.74 2.63 3.93
CA TYR A 138 -3.67 1.49 3.93
C TYR A 138 -4.54 1.45 5.18
N ALA A 139 -5.85 1.44 5.00
CA ALA A 139 -6.82 1.36 6.10
C ALA A 139 -6.61 0.10 6.97
N GLU A 140 -6.18 -1.00 6.35
CA GLU A 140 -5.87 -2.23 7.07
C GLU A 140 -4.63 -2.09 7.97
N SER A 141 -3.74 -1.12 7.71
CA SER A 141 -2.61 -0.83 8.59
C SER A 141 -3.04 -0.17 9.90
N ALA A 142 -4.16 0.55 9.91
CA ALA A 142 -4.73 1.09 11.15
C ALA A 142 -5.03 -0.01 12.16
N LEU A 143 -5.43 -1.20 11.70
CA LEU A 143 -5.73 -2.34 12.55
C LEU A 143 -4.51 -2.84 13.32
N HIS A 144 -3.34 -2.82 12.69
CA HIS A 144 -2.08 -3.17 13.36
C HIS A 144 -1.68 -2.12 14.40
N LEU A 145 -1.97 -0.83 14.12
CA LEU A 145 -1.69 0.27 15.06
C LEU A 145 -2.66 0.28 16.25
N ILE A 146 -3.93 -0.07 16.02
CA ILE A 146 -4.95 -0.21 17.06
C ILE A 146 -4.69 -1.47 17.92
N GLY A 147 -4.12 -2.52 17.30
CA GLY A 147 -3.82 -3.78 17.98
C GLY A 147 -5.07 -4.40 18.61
N ARG A 148 -5.02 -4.69 19.93
CA ARG A 148 -6.15 -5.23 20.69
C ARG A 148 -7.08 -4.15 21.29
N GLY A 149 -6.95 -2.89 20.82
CA GLY A 149 -7.69 -1.77 21.39
C GLY A 149 -9.20 -1.98 21.41
N PHE A 150 -9.76 -2.66 20.41
CA PHE A 150 -11.19 -3.01 20.38
C PHE A 150 -11.60 -3.98 21.49
N ASP A 151 -10.77 -4.97 21.81
CA ASP A 151 -11.03 -5.92 22.89
C ASP A 151 -10.86 -5.26 24.26
N LEU A 152 -9.85 -4.41 24.41
CA LEU A 152 -9.47 -3.77 25.67
C LEU A 152 -10.29 -2.51 25.98
N GLY A 153 -11.06 -1.98 25.02
CA GLY A 153 -11.81 -0.75 25.16
C GLY A 153 -10.95 0.53 25.18
N GLU A 154 -9.71 0.45 24.70
CA GLU A 154 -8.84 1.62 24.60
C GLU A 154 -7.80 1.51 23.47
N ILE A 155 -7.57 2.59 22.74
CA ILE A 155 -6.51 2.73 21.74
C ILE A 155 -5.39 3.58 22.35
N ARG A 156 -4.26 2.94 22.68
CA ARG A 156 -3.06 3.58 23.22
C ARG A 156 -2.08 3.85 22.11
N ALA A 157 -1.76 5.11 21.87
CA ALA A 157 -0.76 5.51 20.88
C ALA A 157 -0.19 6.91 21.21
N PRO A 158 0.95 7.32 20.62
CA PRO A 158 1.43 8.67 20.71
C PRO A 158 0.40 9.69 20.20
N GLU A 159 0.61 10.96 20.47
CA GLU A 159 -0.11 12.01 19.75
C GLU A 159 0.02 11.78 18.25
N ASP A 160 -1.07 11.98 17.53
CA ASP A 160 -1.17 11.70 16.10
C ASP A 160 -1.77 12.90 15.35
N GLY A 161 -2.03 12.74 14.07
CA GLY A 161 -2.77 13.67 13.22
C GLY A 161 -3.66 12.90 12.27
N PRO A 162 -4.47 13.59 11.46
CA PRO A 162 -5.38 12.97 10.51
C PRO A 162 -4.63 12.20 9.42
N VAL A 163 -5.13 11.02 9.09
CA VAL A 163 -4.62 10.13 8.03
C VAL A 163 -5.77 9.74 7.12
N SER A 164 -5.60 9.88 5.81
CA SER A 164 -6.57 9.42 4.81
C SER A 164 -6.45 7.91 4.60
N TRP A 165 -6.98 7.16 5.55
CA TRP A 165 -6.98 5.69 5.55
C TRP A 165 -7.74 5.16 4.34
N THR A 166 -7.06 4.47 3.46
CA THR A 166 -7.58 4.06 2.16
C THR A 166 -7.59 2.54 2.03
N ALA A 167 -8.74 1.96 1.72
CA ALA A 167 -8.89 0.51 1.59
C ALA A 167 -8.00 -0.03 0.46
N ARG A 168 -7.18 -1.02 0.77
CA ARG A 168 -6.25 -1.65 -0.19
C ARG A 168 -6.98 -2.26 -1.38
N ALA A 169 -8.20 -2.75 -1.16
CA ALA A 169 -9.04 -3.27 -2.25
C ALA A 169 -9.46 -2.19 -3.26
N ASP A 170 -9.71 -0.94 -2.80
CA ASP A 170 -10.03 0.17 -3.69
C ASP A 170 -8.80 0.61 -4.50
N LEU A 171 -7.62 0.63 -3.88
CA LEU A 171 -6.36 0.89 -4.56
C LEU A 171 -6.06 -0.17 -5.63
N ALA A 172 -6.26 -1.44 -5.30
CA ALA A 172 -6.06 -2.52 -6.25
C ALA A 172 -6.99 -2.43 -7.47
N GLU A 173 -8.26 -2.05 -7.24
CA GLU A 173 -9.24 -1.85 -8.30
C GLU A 173 -8.88 -0.65 -9.19
N ALA A 174 -8.42 0.46 -8.58
CA ALA A 174 -7.98 1.65 -9.30
C ALA A 174 -6.70 1.39 -10.13
N ASP A 175 -5.72 0.68 -9.56
CA ASP A 175 -4.50 0.28 -10.26
C ASP A 175 -4.84 -0.58 -11.50
N ALA A 176 -5.78 -1.53 -11.34
CA ALA A 176 -6.24 -2.36 -12.43
C ALA A 176 -6.96 -1.54 -13.52
N ALA A 177 -7.77 -0.55 -13.15
CA ALA A 177 -8.43 0.35 -14.10
C ALA A 177 -7.38 1.15 -14.91
N ILE A 178 -6.36 1.70 -14.24
CA ILE A 178 -5.27 2.44 -14.89
C ILE A 178 -4.49 1.53 -15.86
N LEU A 179 -4.16 0.31 -15.45
CA LEU A 179 -3.46 -0.68 -16.28
C LEU A 179 -4.30 -1.15 -17.47
N ALA A 180 -5.62 -1.23 -17.33
CA ALA A 180 -6.54 -1.55 -18.41
C ALA A 180 -6.80 -0.39 -19.39
N GLY A 181 -6.32 0.82 -19.07
CA GLY A 181 -6.51 2.01 -19.89
C GLY A 181 -7.80 2.80 -19.60
N GLU A 182 -8.54 2.46 -18.53
CA GLU A 182 -9.76 3.16 -18.11
C GLU A 182 -9.48 4.51 -17.44
N GLY A 183 -8.25 4.78 -17.09
CA GLY A 183 -7.73 6.05 -16.59
C GLY A 183 -6.24 6.12 -16.81
N ARG A 184 -5.70 7.31 -17.03
CA ARG A 184 -4.28 7.48 -17.29
C ARG A 184 -3.72 8.69 -16.54
N PHE A 185 -2.62 8.45 -15.83
CA PHE A 185 -1.77 9.48 -15.29
C PHE A 185 -0.37 9.29 -15.87
N ASP A 186 0.19 10.33 -16.43
CA ASP A 186 1.59 10.36 -16.85
C ASP A 186 2.39 11.09 -15.77
N GLY A 187 3.48 10.47 -15.31
CA GLY A 187 4.27 10.98 -14.18
C GLY A 187 3.68 10.60 -12.82
N VAL A 188 3.72 11.51 -11.88
CA VAL A 188 3.21 11.29 -10.51
C VAL A 188 1.71 11.55 -10.46
N SER A 189 0.93 10.59 -9.95
CA SER A 189 -0.52 10.74 -9.81
C SER A 189 -0.88 11.75 -8.71
N PRO A 190 -2.12 12.32 -8.74
CA PRO A 190 -2.72 12.86 -7.52
C PRO A 190 -2.75 11.80 -6.41
N PRO A 191 -2.91 12.18 -5.13
CA PRO A 191 -3.13 11.23 -4.06
C PRO A 191 -4.35 10.34 -4.35
N LEU A 192 -4.15 9.02 -4.37
CA LEU A 192 -5.22 8.04 -4.50
C LEU A 192 -5.70 7.67 -3.10
N THR A 193 -6.68 8.41 -2.59
CA THR A 193 -7.09 8.37 -1.18
C THR A 193 -8.60 8.21 -1.03
N ALA A 194 -9.00 7.70 0.14
CA ALA A 194 -10.37 7.84 0.62
C ALA A 194 -10.73 9.34 0.79
N PRO A 195 -12.02 9.70 0.77
CA PRO A 195 -12.44 11.10 0.78
C PRO A 195 -12.31 11.79 2.14
N GLU A 196 -11.99 11.05 3.20
CA GLU A 196 -11.96 11.53 4.58
C GLU A 196 -10.65 11.11 5.26
N ALA A 197 -10.15 11.94 6.16
CA ALA A 197 -8.98 11.65 6.99
C ALA A 197 -9.39 11.58 8.47
N PHE A 198 -8.86 10.62 9.20
CA PHE A 198 -9.22 10.31 10.58
C PHE A 198 -7.99 10.21 11.48
N THR A 199 -8.12 10.73 12.69
CA THR A 199 -7.19 10.53 13.79
C THR A 199 -7.45 9.21 14.52
N MET A 200 -6.57 8.81 15.42
CA MET A 200 -6.83 7.66 16.30
C MET A 200 -8.02 7.90 17.24
N ALA A 201 -8.35 9.15 17.57
CA ALA A 201 -9.55 9.48 18.34
C ALA A 201 -10.82 9.23 17.52
N ASP A 202 -10.83 9.61 16.24
CA ASP A 202 -11.94 9.32 15.34
C ASP A 202 -12.13 7.80 15.16
N LEU A 203 -11.02 7.05 15.03
CA LEU A 203 -11.07 5.58 14.95
C LEU A 203 -11.63 4.96 16.22
N ALA A 204 -11.32 5.50 17.41
CA ALA A 204 -11.90 5.07 18.68
C ALA A 204 -13.40 5.33 18.74
N ALA A 205 -13.85 6.49 18.24
CA ALA A 205 -15.28 6.81 18.15
C ALA A 205 -16.01 5.85 17.20
N ILE A 206 -15.49 5.61 15.99
CA ILE A 206 -16.05 4.65 15.02
C ILE A 206 -16.11 3.25 15.63
N ALA A 207 -15.05 2.83 16.33
CA ALA A 207 -15.00 1.55 17.00
C ALA A 207 -16.06 1.41 18.10
N SER A 208 -16.28 2.48 18.88
CA SER A 208 -17.32 2.52 19.91
C SER A 208 -18.70 2.32 19.31
N GLU A 209 -18.99 2.99 18.21
CA GLU A 209 -20.29 2.85 17.51
C GLU A 209 -20.50 1.44 16.94
N ILE A 210 -19.46 0.84 16.33
CA ILE A 210 -19.54 -0.49 15.72
C ILE A 210 -19.71 -1.57 16.80
N THR A 211 -18.96 -1.46 17.91
CA THR A 211 -18.94 -2.49 18.95
C THR A 211 -20.07 -2.33 19.99
N GLY A 212 -20.72 -1.17 20.03
CA GLY A 212 -21.70 -0.81 21.08
C GLY A 212 -21.09 -0.68 22.48
N ARG A 213 -19.76 -0.56 22.57
CA ARG A 213 -19.00 -0.40 23.82
C ARG A 213 -18.05 0.79 23.69
N GLU A 214 -17.83 1.48 24.80
CA GLU A 214 -16.85 2.57 24.81
C GLU A 214 -15.44 2.06 24.45
N VAL A 215 -14.82 2.68 23.44
CA VAL A 215 -13.40 2.53 23.10
C VAL A 215 -12.77 3.90 23.25
N ARG A 216 -11.88 4.08 24.23
CA ARG A 216 -11.27 5.35 24.55
C ARG A 216 -9.92 5.54 23.84
N ARG A 217 -9.65 6.77 23.46
CA ARG A 217 -8.30 7.19 23.02
C ARG A 217 -7.45 7.52 24.25
N VAL A 218 -6.31 6.85 24.39
CA VAL A 218 -5.30 7.16 25.43
C VAL A 218 -4.02 7.63 24.73
N VAL A 219 -3.64 8.89 24.99
CA VAL A 219 -2.41 9.47 24.45
C VAL A 219 -1.24 9.11 25.36
N GLU A 220 -0.19 8.54 24.80
CA GLU A 220 1.07 8.28 25.48
C GLU A 220 2.16 9.25 24.99
N THR A 221 3.18 9.50 25.79
CA THR A 221 4.37 10.19 25.26
C THR A 221 5.09 9.31 24.26
N ASP A 222 5.83 9.90 23.34
CA ASP A 222 6.62 9.19 22.33
C ASP A 222 7.54 8.13 22.99
N ASP A 223 8.22 8.50 24.06
CA ASP A 223 9.17 7.62 24.76
C ASP A 223 8.44 6.47 25.49
N ALA A 224 7.36 6.76 26.22
CA ALA A 224 6.59 5.72 26.91
C ALA A 224 5.98 4.72 25.92
N TRP A 225 5.46 5.19 24.79
CA TRP A 225 4.92 4.31 23.76
C TRP A 225 6.02 3.43 23.14
N ARG A 226 7.17 4.02 22.81
CA ARG A 226 8.32 3.31 22.26
C ARG A 226 8.82 2.21 23.20
N GLU A 227 9.04 2.55 24.47
CA GLU A 227 9.45 1.60 25.50
C GLU A 227 8.45 0.47 25.66
N GLY A 228 7.16 0.80 25.73
CA GLY A 228 6.08 -0.16 25.80
C GLY A 228 6.00 -1.07 24.56
N ALA A 229 6.21 -0.54 23.35
CA ALA A 229 6.24 -1.32 22.13
C ALA A 229 7.39 -2.34 22.13
N VAL A 230 8.60 -1.90 22.52
CA VAL A 230 9.77 -2.79 22.64
C VAL A 230 9.56 -3.85 23.71
N ALA A 231 9.00 -3.49 24.87
CA ALA A 231 8.68 -4.44 25.93
C ALA A 231 7.64 -5.51 25.51
N ARG A 232 6.77 -5.18 24.55
CA ARG A 232 5.83 -6.15 23.93
C ARG A 232 6.45 -6.96 22.78
N GLY A 233 7.75 -6.83 22.53
CA GLY A 233 8.49 -7.62 21.54
C GLY A 233 8.59 -6.98 20.15
N VAL A 234 8.18 -5.71 19.96
CA VAL A 234 8.43 -4.99 18.71
C VAL A 234 9.93 -4.65 18.63
N PRO A 235 10.65 -5.03 17.55
CA PRO A 235 12.06 -4.67 17.40
C PRO A 235 12.24 -3.13 17.48
N ALA A 236 13.27 -2.68 18.19
CA ALA A 236 13.51 -1.24 18.41
C ALA A 236 13.52 -0.42 17.09
N PRO A 237 14.19 -0.85 16.00
CA PRO A 237 14.14 -0.12 14.73
C PRO A 237 12.73 0.00 14.15
N MET A 238 11.88 -1.02 14.35
CA MET A 238 10.49 -0.98 13.91
C MET A 238 9.66 -0.01 14.77
N ALA A 239 9.87 0.00 16.09
CA ALA A 239 9.21 0.95 16.98
C ALA A 239 9.58 2.39 16.61
N ASP A 240 10.85 2.65 16.29
CA ASP A 240 11.34 3.96 15.83
C ASP A 240 10.70 4.37 14.49
N ALA A 241 10.56 3.43 13.53
CA ALA A 241 9.91 3.68 12.25
C ALA A 241 8.42 4.00 12.42
N LEU A 242 7.70 3.26 13.27
CA LEU A 242 6.29 3.53 13.58
C LEU A 242 6.12 4.89 14.27
N LEU A 243 7.01 5.25 15.19
CA LEU A 243 6.99 6.56 15.84
C LEU A 243 7.24 7.69 14.84
N ALA A 244 8.13 7.49 13.86
CA ALA A 244 8.33 8.45 12.78
C ALA A 244 7.06 8.66 11.94
N MET A 245 6.24 7.63 11.75
CA MET A 245 4.93 7.75 11.06
C MET A 245 3.93 8.58 11.88
N TYR A 246 3.84 8.39 13.22
CA TYR A 246 3.01 9.25 14.08
C TYR A 246 3.47 10.72 14.01
N ARG A 247 4.77 10.97 14.06
CA ARG A 247 5.32 12.32 13.92
C ARG A 247 5.02 12.94 12.56
N ALA A 248 5.04 12.16 11.49
CA ALA A 248 4.65 12.60 10.15
C ALA A 248 3.15 12.91 10.08
N ALA A 249 2.29 12.10 10.69
CA ALA A 249 0.86 12.36 10.79
C ALA A 249 0.56 13.67 11.52
N ARG A 250 1.26 13.97 12.63
CA ARG A 250 1.15 15.28 13.34
C ARG A 250 1.46 16.48 12.45
N ARG A 251 2.38 16.34 11.49
CA ARG A 251 2.70 17.39 10.51
C ARG A 251 1.68 17.49 9.39
N GLY A 252 0.72 16.55 9.32
CA GLY A 252 -0.29 16.49 8.26
C GLY A 252 0.19 15.80 6.97
N ASP A 253 1.34 15.12 6.99
CA ASP A 253 1.93 14.49 5.80
C ASP A 253 0.99 13.46 5.15
N PHE A 254 0.00 12.93 5.89
CA PHE A 254 -0.94 11.89 5.45
C PHE A 254 -2.41 12.34 5.42
N ALA A 255 -2.67 13.65 5.60
CA ALA A 255 -4.03 14.17 5.72
C ALA A 255 -4.71 14.50 4.38
N ALA A 256 -3.94 14.66 3.30
CA ALA A 256 -4.48 15.08 2.02
C ALA A 256 -5.50 14.07 1.49
N THR A 257 -6.58 14.58 0.91
CA THR A 257 -7.62 13.81 0.21
C THR A 257 -7.77 14.32 -1.21
N ASP A 258 -8.11 13.42 -2.15
CA ASP A 258 -8.32 13.78 -3.55
C ASP A 258 -9.45 12.92 -4.16
N PRO A 259 -10.31 13.48 -5.03
CA PRO A 259 -11.40 12.75 -5.67
C PRO A 259 -10.94 11.74 -6.75
N ALA A 260 -9.65 11.68 -7.10
CA ALA A 260 -9.12 10.85 -8.18
C ALA A 260 -9.46 9.37 -7.98
N LEU A 261 -9.31 8.84 -6.76
CA LEU A 261 -9.65 7.44 -6.47
C LEU A 261 -11.12 7.15 -6.77
N GLY A 262 -12.05 7.97 -6.28
CA GLY A 262 -13.47 7.80 -6.52
C GLY A 262 -13.84 7.88 -8.00
N LYS A 263 -13.18 8.76 -8.77
CA LYS A 263 -13.36 8.86 -10.22
C LYS A 263 -12.90 7.59 -10.94
N LEU A 264 -11.76 7.02 -10.57
CA LEU A 264 -11.24 5.76 -11.15
C LEU A 264 -12.15 4.58 -10.84
N LEU A 265 -12.71 4.54 -9.62
CA LEU A 265 -13.62 3.48 -9.21
C LEU A 265 -15.03 3.60 -9.81
N GLY A 266 -15.43 4.79 -10.26
CA GLY A 266 -16.82 5.06 -10.66
C GLY A 266 -17.83 4.98 -9.51
N ARG A 267 -17.34 4.98 -8.27
CA ARG A 267 -18.12 4.90 -7.03
C ARG A 267 -17.39 5.57 -5.86
N ARG A 268 -18.09 5.80 -4.75
CA ARG A 268 -17.43 6.23 -3.50
C ARG A 268 -16.45 5.15 -3.04
N PRO A 269 -15.20 5.52 -2.69
CA PRO A 269 -14.27 4.61 -2.02
C PRO A 269 -14.85 4.11 -0.69
N ARG A 270 -14.44 2.92 -0.27
CA ARG A 270 -14.77 2.37 1.06
C ARG A 270 -14.31 3.32 2.14
N THR A 271 -15.17 3.51 3.14
CA THR A 271 -14.85 4.33 4.30
C THR A 271 -14.07 3.51 5.34
N MET A 272 -13.43 4.20 6.28
CA MET A 272 -12.81 3.51 7.42
C MET A 272 -13.83 2.71 8.24
N ARG A 273 -15.08 3.18 8.33
CA ARG A 273 -16.18 2.43 8.94
C ARG A 273 -16.44 1.11 8.23
N ASP A 274 -16.46 1.09 6.89
CA ASP A 274 -16.66 -0.13 6.10
C ASP A 274 -15.54 -1.14 6.35
N VAL A 275 -14.29 -0.66 6.45
CA VAL A 275 -13.12 -1.50 6.74
C VAL A 275 -13.19 -2.07 8.16
N LEU A 276 -13.51 -1.26 9.16
CA LEU A 276 -13.62 -1.70 10.55
C LEU A 276 -14.81 -2.64 10.77
N ALA A 277 -15.96 -2.40 10.11
CA ALA A 277 -17.13 -3.26 10.19
C ALA A 277 -16.92 -4.64 9.53
N GLY A 278 -16.03 -4.75 8.56
CA GLY A 278 -15.67 -6.01 7.91
C GLY A 278 -14.74 -6.92 8.74
N LEU A 279 -14.31 -6.46 9.92
CA LEU A 279 -13.49 -7.27 10.81
C LEU A 279 -14.33 -8.35 11.52
N PRO A 280 -13.73 -9.53 11.82
CA PRO A 280 -14.36 -10.44 12.76
C PRO A 280 -14.58 -9.69 14.09
N GLY A 281 -15.81 -9.62 14.54
CA GLY A 281 -16.15 -9.01 15.82
C GLY A 281 -15.30 -9.60 16.96
N PRO A 282 -15.22 -8.90 18.12
CA PRO A 282 -14.48 -9.42 19.26
C PRO A 282 -14.97 -10.84 19.55
N ALA A 283 -14.03 -11.75 19.83
CA ALA A 283 -14.39 -13.11 20.22
C ALA A 283 -15.44 -13.02 21.34
N LYS A 284 -16.61 -13.64 21.12
CA LYS A 284 -17.61 -13.71 22.17
C LYS A 284 -16.97 -14.42 23.36
N PRO A 285 -17.18 -13.91 24.60
CA PRO A 285 -16.64 -14.48 25.83
C PRO A 285 -17.06 -15.95 26.03
#